data_63a9abbf667dd593f4089f49f760c593
#
_entry.id   63a9abbf667dd593f4089f49f760c593
#
_cell.length_a   1.000
_cell.length_b   1.000
_cell.length_c   1.000
_cell.angle_alpha   90.00
_cell.angle_beta   90.00
_cell.angle_gamma   90.00
#
_symmetry.space_group_name_H-M   'P 1'
#
loop_
_entity.id
_entity.type
_entity.pdbx_description
1 polymer ?
#
loop_
_entity_poly.entity_id
_entity_poly.type
_entity_poly.pdbx_seq_one_letter_code
_entity_poly.pdbx_strand_id
1 'polypeptide(L)'
;MCYKNLRRLRTLVIALVCIVVYSCVGFTAMESDEHITAQEIQGGQVSFLDNRLALNEPLYFVAGRIFLPMKEFVSQMGGSVIRTKNTFRISWNGSEIVLEGMQDERLNRPIYYFDKVAYLSLYDAAELFHLAVVFDSPQKKINLYHKKASPVVPVDTDNVKKGLLRLEDIYFDNGASGNFSNETNEKLRAVADYLYTHGQSFYIAWIPFYKYPEMGIENDMTQNFSFYNADFLYTLDYMVGHNGHIVLHGYTHQEKNTQSGVGTEFGANTPFSAKEIDQRMQKAKQMANALGFEDHIFEFPHYAFTEDQLRIAEKNFDVIYQQYTKAKKVGRAEWVRKGGREILFLPTPLGYVPSMEELPGVLEKIDTLPEDQLRSIFFHPFMDFTKIHLTTTTKGERTYTYDSDSVLVQLVEKMTRSGYAFSDIEHLEE
;
A
#
# COMPACT_ATOMS: atom_id res chain seq x y z
N MET A 1 16.32 13.23 -2.91
CA MET A 1 17.52 12.91 -3.74
C MET A 1 18.43 11.82 -3.14
N CYS A 2 18.56 11.72 -1.82
CA CYS A 2 19.46 10.73 -1.18
C CYS A 2 18.93 9.29 -1.18
N TYR A 3 17.62 9.06 -0.98
CA TYR A 3 17.03 7.72 -0.86
C TYR A 3 16.89 6.98 -2.21
N LYS A 4 16.53 7.67 -3.28
CA LYS A 4 16.58 7.08 -4.65
C LYS A 4 18.01 6.64 -5.00
N ASN A 5 19.01 7.38 -4.53
CA ASN A 5 20.40 7.02 -4.70
C ASN A 5 20.82 5.85 -3.79
N LEU A 6 20.21 5.67 -2.59
CA LEU A 6 20.49 4.51 -1.74
C LEU A 6 19.87 3.21 -2.31
N ARG A 7 18.67 3.26 -2.90
CA ARG A 7 18.11 2.11 -3.64
C ARG A 7 19.00 1.74 -4.83
N ARG A 8 19.46 2.74 -5.61
CA ARG A 8 20.42 2.52 -6.70
C ARG A 8 21.79 2.05 -6.16
N LEU A 9 22.24 2.54 -5.00
CA LEU A 9 23.50 2.10 -4.40
C LEU A 9 23.41 0.68 -3.81
N ARG A 10 22.30 0.31 -3.16
CA ARG A 10 22.09 -1.06 -2.66
C ARG A 10 21.97 -2.06 -3.82
N THR A 11 21.24 -1.73 -4.88
CA THR A 11 21.17 -2.56 -6.09
C THR A 11 22.52 -2.60 -6.80
N LEU A 12 23.29 -1.49 -6.85
CA LEU A 12 24.62 -1.46 -7.44
C LEU A 12 25.66 -2.20 -6.57
N VAL A 13 25.58 -2.13 -5.25
CA VAL A 13 26.50 -2.84 -4.34
C VAL A 13 26.23 -4.34 -4.38
N ILE A 14 24.96 -4.79 -4.45
CA ILE A 14 24.63 -6.20 -4.62
C ILE A 14 25.06 -6.67 -6.01
N ALA A 15 24.86 -5.88 -7.05
CA ALA A 15 25.36 -6.17 -8.40
C ALA A 15 26.90 -6.17 -8.46
N LEU A 16 27.58 -5.24 -7.76
CA LEU A 16 29.04 -5.17 -7.75
C LEU A 16 29.68 -6.31 -6.95
N VAL A 17 29.07 -6.75 -5.83
CA VAL A 17 29.54 -7.91 -5.06
C VAL A 17 29.34 -9.20 -5.87
N CYS A 18 28.24 -9.32 -6.64
CA CYS A 18 28.06 -10.44 -7.58
C CYS A 18 29.07 -10.39 -8.75
N ILE A 19 29.44 -9.21 -9.26
CA ILE A 19 30.38 -9.08 -10.37
C ILE A 19 31.82 -9.40 -9.94
N VAL A 20 32.23 -9.09 -8.73
CA VAL A 20 33.61 -9.35 -8.24
C VAL A 20 33.84 -10.85 -7.93
N VAL A 21 32.78 -11.60 -7.60
CA VAL A 21 32.91 -13.06 -7.37
C VAL A 21 32.85 -13.87 -8.68
N TYR A 22 32.33 -13.30 -9.78
CA TYR A 22 32.12 -14.00 -11.06
C TYR A 22 33.16 -13.72 -12.15
N SER A 23 34.23 -12.99 -11.87
CA SER A 23 35.27 -12.68 -12.88
C SER A 23 36.26 -13.81 -13.19
N CYS A 24 36.01 -15.04 -12.71
CA CYS A 24 36.87 -16.19 -13.01
C CYS A 24 36.20 -17.40 -13.65
N VAL A 25 34.95 -17.35 -14.06
CA VAL A 25 34.31 -18.46 -14.82
C VAL A 25 33.42 -17.90 -15.94
N GLY A 26 33.59 -18.47 -17.14
CA GLY A 26 33.06 -18.00 -18.41
C GLY A 26 31.56 -17.66 -18.40
N PHE A 27 31.22 -16.61 -19.14
CA PHE A 27 29.89 -16.09 -19.39
C PHE A 27 28.98 -17.15 -20.02
N THR A 28 28.10 -17.75 -19.22
CA THR A 28 26.78 -18.19 -19.65
C THR A 28 25.77 -17.36 -18.88
N ALA A 29 24.88 -16.69 -19.60
CA ALA A 29 23.80 -15.90 -18.99
C ALA A 29 22.96 -16.86 -18.12
N MET A 30 23.14 -16.78 -16.81
CA MET A 30 22.22 -17.40 -15.85
C MET A 30 20.97 -16.50 -15.80
N GLU A 31 19.87 -16.96 -16.40
CA GLU A 31 18.54 -16.61 -15.92
C GLU A 31 18.52 -16.94 -14.42
N SER A 32 18.19 -15.97 -13.59
CA SER A 32 18.03 -16.20 -12.15
C SER A 32 16.79 -17.08 -11.95
N ASP A 33 17.01 -18.38 -11.78
CA ASP A 33 16.01 -19.34 -11.30
C ASP A 33 15.74 -19.07 -9.79
N GLU A 34 15.17 -17.93 -9.45
CA GLU A 34 14.34 -17.86 -8.25
C GLU A 34 13.08 -18.66 -8.58
N HIS A 35 12.89 -19.79 -7.91
CA HIS A 35 11.68 -20.60 -8.01
C HIS A 35 10.49 -19.78 -7.51
N ILE A 36 9.89 -19.02 -8.42
CA ILE A 36 8.69 -18.24 -8.15
C ILE A 36 7.54 -19.23 -8.00
N THR A 37 6.99 -19.32 -6.79
CA THR A 37 5.82 -20.15 -6.55
C THR A 37 4.60 -19.48 -7.18
N ALA A 38 4.12 -20.05 -8.28
CA ALA A 38 2.88 -19.68 -8.93
C ALA A 38 1.81 -20.73 -8.65
N GLN A 39 0.60 -20.31 -8.34
CA GLN A 39 -0.55 -21.20 -8.17
C GLN A 39 -1.59 -20.89 -9.22
N GLU A 40 -1.95 -21.88 -10.03
CA GLU A 40 -3.03 -21.76 -11.01
C GLU A 40 -4.38 -21.47 -10.35
N ILE A 41 -5.12 -20.53 -10.92
CA ILE A 41 -6.44 -20.13 -10.44
C ILE A 41 -7.53 -20.93 -11.15
N GLN A 42 -8.14 -21.86 -10.44
CA GLN A 42 -9.24 -22.66 -10.99
C GLN A 42 -10.56 -21.87 -11.03
N GLY A 43 -11.15 -21.77 -12.22
CA GLY A 43 -12.46 -21.15 -12.43
C GLY A 43 -12.45 -19.61 -12.37
N GLY A 44 -11.28 -18.97 -12.36
CA GLY A 44 -11.18 -17.52 -12.43
C GLY A 44 -11.71 -16.96 -13.74
N GLN A 45 -12.36 -15.81 -13.69
CA GLN A 45 -12.94 -15.14 -14.85
C GLN A 45 -12.53 -13.67 -14.90
N VAL A 46 -12.29 -13.18 -16.11
CA VAL A 46 -12.07 -11.74 -16.36
C VAL A 46 -13.11 -11.27 -17.36
N SER A 47 -13.68 -10.09 -17.13
CA SER A 47 -14.54 -9.42 -18.09
C SER A 47 -14.06 -7.98 -18.34
N PHE A 48 -14.30 -7.49 -19.53
CA PHE A 48 -14.08 -6.10 -19.89
C PHE A 48 -15.39 -5.50 -20.40
N LEU A 49 -15.86 -4.43 -19.76
CA LEU A 49 -17.16 -3.81 -20.05
C LEU A 49 -18.30 -4.84 -20.06
N ASP A 50 -18.35 -5.65 -18.99
CA ASP A 50 -19.28 -6.77 -18.76
C ASP A 50 -19.19 -7.94 -19.77
N ASN A 51 -18.34 -7.84 -20.80
CA ASN A 51 -18.10 -8.93 -21.72
C ASN A 51 -16.98 -9.83 -21.19
N ARG A 52 -17.28 -11.12 -21.03
CA ARG A 52 -16.31 -12.12 -20.60
C ARG A 52 -15.18 -12.24 -21.62
N LEU A 53 -13.93 -12.12 -21.16
CA LEU A 53 -12.75 -12.40 -22.00
C LEU A 53 -12.54 -13.91 -22.10
N ALA A 54 -12.42 -14.41 -23.33
CA ALA A 54 -12.20 -15.83 -23.61
C ALA A 54 -10.69 -16.13 -23.52
N LEU A 55 -10.17 -16.24 -22.29
CA LEU A 55 -8.78 -16.61 -22.04
C LEU A 55 -8.65 -18.12 -22.05
N ASN A 56 -7.73 -18.67 -22.88
CA ASN A 56 -7.41 -20.09 -22.95
C ASN A 56 -6.30 -20.45 -21.96
N GLU A 57 -5.39 -19.51 -21.72
CA GLU A 57 -4.34 -19.65 -20.72
C GLU A 57 -4.88 -19.36 -19.31
N PRO A 58 -4.44 -20.10 -18.29
CA PRO A 58 -4.93 -19.92 -16.93
C PRO A 58 -4.47 -18.58 -16.32
N LEU A 59 -5.18 -18.14 -15.30
CA LEU A 59 -4.72 -17.07 -14.38
C LEU A 59 -3.85 -17.70 -13.30
N TYR A 60 -2.89 -16.94 -12.76
CA TYR A 60 -2.05 -17.39 -11.65
C TYR A 60 -2.10 -16.46 -10.46
N PHE A 61 -2.00 -17.03 -9.25
CA PHE A 61 -1.54 -16.30 -8.09
C PHE A 61 -0.01 -16.35 -8.03
N VAL A 62 0.63 -15.19 -7.89
CA VAL A 62 2.05 -15.06 -7.58
C VAL A 62 2.20 -14.10 -6.42
N ALA A 63 2.75 -14.56 -5.31
CA ALA A 63 2.79 -13.82 -4.05
C ALA A 63 1.41 -13.21 -3.68
N GLY A 64 0.34 -13.99 -3.86
CA GLY A 64 -1.05 -13.60 -3.59
C GLY A 64 -1.71 -12.66 -4.61
N ARG A 65 -0.98 -12.18 -5.61
CA ARG A 65 -1.48 -11.29 -6.67
C ARG A 65 -1.91 -12.06 -7.89
N ILE A 66 -2.91 -11.55 -8.60
CA ILE A 66 -3.39 -12.16 -9.85
C ILE A 66 -2.54 -11.70 -11.02
N PHE A 67 -2.12 -12.67 -11.85
CA PHE A 67 -1.40 -12.46 -13.08
C PHE A 67 -2.22 -12.96 -14.28
N LEU A 68 -2.22 -12.14 -15.34
CA LEU A 68 -3.00 -12.33 -16.56
C LEU A 68 -2.08 -12.73 -17.72
N PRO A 69 -2.49 -13.67 -18.62
CA PRO A 69 -1.73 -13.99 -19.83
C PRO A 69 -1.73 -12.78 -20.78
N MET A 70 -0.60 -12.03 -20.80
CA MET A 70 -0.50 -10.68 -21.36
C MET A 70 -1.01 -10.60 -22.80
N LYS A 71 -0.51 -11.46 -23.69
CA LYS A 71 -0.86 -11.40 -25.12
C LYS A 71 -2.33 -11.67 -25.37
N GLU A 72 -2.87 -12.67 -24.70
CA GLU A 72 -4.27 -13.08 -24.86
C GLU A 72 -5.21 -12.03 -24.25
N PHE A 73 -4.88 -11.57 -23.06
CA PHE A 73 -5.62 -10.50 -22.38
C PHE A 73 -5.73 -9.24 -23.24
N VAL A 74 -4.62 -8.73 -23.75
CA VAL A 74 -4.60 -7.53 -24.61
C VAL A 74 -5.36 -7.77 -25.91
N SER A 75 -5.20 -8.96 -26.52
CA SER A 75 -5.92 -9.31 -27.76
C SER A 75 -7.43 -9.35 -27.56
N GLN A 76 -7.90 -9.90 -26.45
CA GLN A 76 -9.35 -9.96 -26.13
C GLN A 76 -9.95 -8.58 -25.85
N MET A 77 -9.14 -7.61 -25.44
CA MET A 77 -9.54 -6.20 -25.32
C MET A 77 -9.44 -5.42 -26.63
N GLY A 78 -9.12 -6.08 -27.77
CA GLY A 78 -9.00 -5.44 -29.08
C GLY A 78 -7.63 -4.83 -29.38
N GLY A 79 -6.62 -5.12 -28.59
CA GLY A 79 -5.23 -4.68 -28.79
C GLY A 79 -4.33 -5.77 -29.41
N SER A 80 -3.02 -5.52 -29.41
CA SER A 80 -2.01 -6.49 -29.84
C SER A 80 -0.72 -6.34 -29.04
N VAL A 81 0.02 -7.45 -28.90
CA VAL A 81 1.34 -7.49 -28.27
C VAL A 81 2.34 -8.11 -29.21
N ILE A 82 3.43 -7.40 -29.51
CA ILE A 82 4.56 -7.87 -30.29
C ILE A 82 5.79 -7.89 -29.37
N ARG A 83 6.42 -9.07 -29.23
CA ARG A 83 7.68 -9.22 -28.52
C ARG A 83 8.84 -9.23 -29.50
N THR A 84 9.85 -8.40 -29.25
CA THR A 84 11.11 -8.36 -30.00
C THR A 84 12.27 -8.45 -29.01
N LYS A 85 12.95 -9.59 -28.92
CA LYS A 85 13.97 -9.88 -27.89
C LYS A 85 13.39 -9.62 -26.49
N ASN A 86 13.83 -8.54 -25.84
CA ASN A 86 13.42 -8.16 -24.50
C ASN A 86 12.35 -7.06 -24.45
N THR A 87 11.92 -6.52 -25.59
CA THR A 87 10.95 -5.42 -25.66
C THR A 87 9.56 -5.96 -25.97
N PHE A 88 8.54 -5.46 -25.25
CA PHE A 88 7.13 -5.69 -25.57
C PHE A 88 6.51 -4.41 -26.11
N ARG A 89 6.03 -4.45 -27.36
CA ARG A 89 5.23 -3.38 -27.96
C ARG A 89 3.76 -3.76 -27.86
N ILE A 90 3.01 -2.95 -27.15
CA ILE A 90 1.60 -3.16 -26.90
C ILE A 90 0.83 -2.04 -27.58
N SER A 91 -0.03 -2.40 -28.53
CA SER A 91 -0.93 -1.45 -29.18
C SER A 91 -2.33 -1.65 -28.63
N TRP A 92 -2.93 -0.60 -28.09
CA TRP A 92 -4.28 -0.63 -27.55
C TRP A 92 -4.94 0.75 -27.64
N ASN A 93 -6.20 0.78 -28.08
CA ASN A 93 -7.02 2.00 -28.17
C ASN A 93 -6.30 3.17 -28.86
N GLY A 94 -5.55 2.88 -29.94
CA GLY A 94 -4.82 3.89 -30.72
C GLY A 94 -3.52 4.38 -30.09
N SER A 95 -3.14 3.89 -28.92
CA SER A 95 -1.89 4.19 -28.24
C SER A 95 -0.90 3.04 -28.35
N GLU A 96 0.40 3.34 -28.28
CA GLU A 96 1.49 2.35 -28.19
C GLU A 96 2.19 2.47 -26.83
N ILE A 97 2.33 1.34 -26.14
CA ILE A 97 3.11 1.20 -24.90
C ILE A 97 4.29 0.29 -25.21
N VAL A 98 5.50 0.73 -24.87
CA VAL A 98 6.73 -0.05 -25.07
C VAL A 98 7.36 -0.37 -23.73
N LEU A 99 7.39 -1.63 -23.33
CA LEU A 99 8.05 -2.09 -22.11
C LEU A 99 9.47 -2.60 -22.45
N GLU A 100 10.47 -2.05 -21.80
CA GLU A 100 11.89 -2.35 -22.02
C GLU A 100 12.35 -3.50 -21.09
N GLY A 101 11.83 -4.71 -21.34
CA GLY A 101 12.16 -5.89 -20.56
C GLY A 101 11.10 -6.35 -19.59
N MET A 102 11.44 -7.38 -18.83
CA MET A 102 10.52 -7.97 -17.84
C MET A 102 10.42 -7.15 -16.56
N GLN A 103 11.39 -6.27 -16.29
CA GLN A 103 11.47 -5.40 -15.09
C GLN A 103 11.48 -3.92 -15.52
N ASP A 104 10.59 -3.55 -16.45
CA ASP A 104 10.44 -2.14 -16.85
C ASP A 104 10.07 -1.28 -15.63
N GLU A 105 10.63 -0.08 -15.54
CA GLU A 105 10.43 0.82 -14.38
C GLU A 105 8.98 1.26 -14.13
N ARG A 106 8.11 1.14 -15.14
CA ARG A 106 6.67 1.43 -15.06
C ARG A 106 5.88 0.31 -14.42
N LEU A 107 6.48 -0.88 -14.25
CA LEU A 107 5.82 -2.03 -13.65
C LEU A 107 6.08 -2.08 -12.15
N ASN A 108 5.06 -2.33 -11.39
CA ASN A 108 5.17 -2.63 -9.96
C ASN A 108 5.74 -4.05 -9.75
N ARG A 109 5.41 -4.97 -10.66
CA ARG A 109 5.87 -6.36 -10.60
C ARG A 109 6.50 -6.77 -11.93
N PRO A 110 7.52 -7.65 -11.90
CA PRO A 110 8.11 -8.19 -13.13
C PRO A 110 7.08 -8.93 -13.99
N ILE A 111 7.30 -8.95 -15.30
CA ILE A 111 6.62 -9.87 -16.19
C ILE A 111 7.19 -11.27 -15.97
N TYR A 112 6.34 -12.24 -15.63
CA TYR A 112 6.74 -13.63 -15.44
C TYR A 112 6.42 -14.48 -16.66
N TYR A 113 7.15 -15.60 -16.80
CA TYR A 113 6.89 -16.58 -17.83
C TYR A 113 6.48 -17.92 -17.20
N PHE A 114 5.28 -18.40 -17.59
CA PHE A 114 4.82 -19.74 -17.28
C PHE A 114 4.55 -20.45 -18.61
N ASP A 115 5.12 -21.64 -18.82
CA ASP A 115 5.01 -22.40 -20.07
C ASP A 115 5.25 -21.58 -21.36
N LYS A 116 6.23 -20.68 -21.35
CA LYS A 116 6.60 -19.75 -22.44
C LYS A 116 5.57 -18.63 -22.71
N VAL A 117 4.50 -18.52 -21.92
CA VAL A 117 3.54 -17.44 -21.98
C VAL A 117 3.98 -16.32 -21.00
N ALA A 118 3.96 -15.08 -21.49
CA ALA A 118 4.26 -13.91 -20.66
C ALA A 118 3.02 -13.48 -19.88
N TYR A 119 3.21 -13.25 -18.59
CA TYR A 119 2.15 -12.82 -17.64
C TYR A 119 2.45 -11.46 -17.05
N LEU A 120 1.43 -10.62 -17.01
CA LEU A 120 1.45 -9.28 -16.43
C LEU A 120 0.57 -9.28 -15.16
N SER A 121 1.01 -8.58 -14.10
CA SER A 121 0.16 -8.45 -12.92
C SER A 121 -1.14 -7.71 -13.25
N LEU A 122 -2.22 -8.04 -12.55
CA LEU A 122 -3.50 -7.34 -12.73
C LEU A 122 -3.37 -5.84 -12.43
N TYR A 123 -2.55 -5.47 -11.42
CA TYR A 123 -2.29 -4.08 -11.09
C TYR A 123 -1.60 -3.35 -12.25
N ASP A 124 -0.50 -3.90 -12.77
CA ASP A 124 0.24 -3.29 -13.88
C ASP A 124 -0.62 -3.19 -15.15
N ALA A 125 -1.43 -4.23 -15.42
CA ALA A 125 -2.38 -4.20 -16.53
C ALA A 125 -3.40 -3.06 -16.36
N ALA A 126 -3.96 -2.89 -15.16
CA ALA A 126 -4.93 -1.83 -14.88
C ALA A 126 -4.31 -0.44 -15.05
N GLU A 127 -3.11 -0.21 -14.54
CA GLU A 127 -2.43 1.08 -14.68
C GLU A 127 -2.02 1.39 -16.12
N LEU A 128 -1.43 0.42 -16.84
CA LEU A 128 -1.00 0.60 -18.23
C LEU A 128 -2.17 0.89 -19.19
N PHE A 129 -3.34 0.33 -18.92
CA PHE A 129 -4.52 0.48 -19.77
C PHE A 129 -5.58 1.43 -19.20
N HIS A 130 -5.28 2.14 -18.11
CA HIS A 130 -6.20 3.04 -17.41
C HIS A 130 -7.55 2.40 -17.12
N LEU A 131 -7.50 1.23 -16.45
CA LEU A 131 -8.68 0.47 -16.09
C LEU A 131 -8.98 0.58 -14.60
N ALA A 132 -10.26 0.63 -14.27
CA ALA A 132 -10.75 0.36 -12.93
C ALA A 132 -11.05 -1.14 -12.79
N VAL A 133 -10.65 -1.70 -11.65
CA VAL A 133 -10.81 -3.12 -11.35
C VAL A 133 -11.86 -3.30 -10.27
N VAL A 134 -12.87 -4.09 -10.54
CA VAL A 134 -13.93 -4.45 -9.60
C VAL A 134 -13.92 -5.96 -9.40
N PHE A 135 -13.63 -6.39 -8.17
CA PHE A 135 -13.62 -7.79 -7.81
C PHE A 135 -15.03 -8.29 -7.43
N ASP A 136 -15.34 -9.51 -7.82
CA ASP A 136 -16.43 -10.33 -7.28
C ASP A 136 -15.79 -11.63 -6.77
N SER A 137 -15.27 -11.57 -5.54
CA SER A 137 -14.49 -12.65 -4.95
C SER A 137 -15.31 -13.94 -4.76
N PRO A 138 -16.59 -13.91 -4.35
CA PRO A 138 -17.43 -15.11 -4.29
C PRO A 138 -17.52 -15.85 -5.62
N GLN A 139 -17.59 -15.12 -6.74
CA GLN A 139 -17.69 -15.71 -8.08
C GLN A 139 -16.34 -15.91 -8.76
N LYS A 140 -15.23 -15.58 -8.07
CA LYS A 140 -13.87 -15.57 -8.64
C LYS A 140 -13.79 -14.76 -9.94
N LYS A 141 -14.42 -13.61 -9.97
CA LYS A 141 -14.55 -12.77 -11.16
C LYS A 141 -13.87 -11.42 -10.97
N ILE A 142 -13.21 -10.95 -12.01
CA ILE A 142 -12.62 -9.61 -12.15
C ILE A 142 -13.37 -8.89 -13.25
N ASN A 143 -13.95 -7.75 -12.94
CA ASN A 143 -14.61 -6.88 -13.91
C ASN A 143 -13.75 -5.65 -14.15
N LEU A 144 -13.42 -5.38 -15.41
CA LEU A 144 -12.61 -4.27 -15.84
C LEU A 144 -13.49 -3.22 -16.54
N TYR A 145 -13.33 -1.98 -16.13
CA TYR A 145 -14.02 -0.84 -16.72
C TYR A 145 -13.00 0.24 -17.07
N HIS A 146 -13.35 1.18 -17.95
CA HIS A 146 -12.53 2.36 -18.13
C HIS A 146 -12.48 3.16 -16.81
N LYS A 147 -11.27 3.51 -16.37
CA LYS A 147 -11.11 4.42 -15.24
C LYS A 147 -11.36 5.84 -15.77
N LYS A 148 -12.31 6.54 -15.16
CA LYS A 148 -12.49 7.95 -15.47
C LYS A 148 -11.27 8.70 -14.96
N ALA A 149 -10.58 9.40 -15.86
CA ALA A 149 -9.48 10.28 -15.48
C ALA A 149 -10.01 11.39 -14.55
N SER A 150 -9.53 11.40 -13.31
CA SER A 150 -9.74 12.54 -12.43
C SER A 150 -8.67 13.60 -12.75
N PRO A 151 -9.05 14.88 -12.89
CA PRO A 151 -8.05 15.91 -13.12
C PRO A 151 -7.14 16.01 -11.90
N VAL A 152 -5.83 15.86 -12.11
CA VAL A 152 -4.84 16.10 -11.06
C VAL A 152 -4.83 17.59 -10.74
N VAL A 153 -5.06 17.94 -9.48
CA VAL A 153 -4.93 19.32 -8.99
C VAL A 153 -3.44 19.55 -8.68
N PRO A 154 -2.75 20.43 -9.41
CA PRO A 154 -1.36 20.72 -9.12
C PRO A 154 -1.23 21.32 -7.70
N VAL A 155 -0.45 20.67 -6.85
CA VAL A 155 -0.03 21.23 -5.55
C VAL A 155 1.36 21.84 -5.75
N ASP A 156 1.52 23.12 -5.40
CA ASP A 156 2.83 23.76 -5.35
C ASP A 156 3.61 23.19 -4.13
N THR A 157 4.32 22.11 -4.34
CA THR A 157 5.03 21.41 -3.28
C THR A 157 6.23 22.19 -2.73
N ASP A 158 6.73 23.21 -3.43
CA ASP A 158 7.92 23.93 -3.03
C ASP A 158 7.64 25.07 -2.04
N ASN A 159 6.40 25.60 -2.05
CA ASN A 159 6.00 26.74 -1.21
C ASN A 159 4.97 26.39 -0.12
N VAL A 160 4.60 25.12 0.03
CA VAL A 160 3.56 24.68 0.96
C VAL A 160 4.20 24.04 2.21
N LYS A 161 3.70 24.40 3.39
CA LYS A 161 4.09 23.77 4.65
C LYS A 161 3.67 22.30 4.66
N LYS A 162 4.49 21.44 5.27
CA LYS A 162 4.28 20.00 5.24
C LYS A 162 3.43 19.50 6.42
N GLY A 163 2.53 18.58 6.14
CA GLY A 163 1.77 17.82 7.12
C GLY A 163 1.84 16.32 6.81
N LEU A 164 1.33 15.48 7.72
CA LEU A 164 1.28 14.04 7.54
C LEU A 164 -0.14 13.53 7.78
N LEU A 165 -0.61 12.68 6.89
CA LEU A 165 -1.89 11.97 7.02
C LEU A 165 -1.65 10.48 7.17
N ARG A 166 -2.26 9.86 8.19
CA ARG A 166 -2.24 8.42 8.35
C ARG A 166 -3.65 7.85 8.35
N LEU A 167 -3.85 6.81 7.57
CA LEU A 167 -5.05 5.99 7.51
C LEU A 167 -4.81 4.77 8.39
N GLU A 168 -5.53 4.66 9.50
CA GLU A 168 -5.32 3.59 10.48
C GLU A 168 -6.27 2.41 10.32
N ASP A 169 -5.89 1.30 10.94
CA ASP A 169 -6.60 0.03 10.97
C ASP A 169 -6.90 -0.52 9.57
N ILE A 170 -5.89 -0.50 8.70
CA ILE A 170 -5.98 -1.13 7.39
C ILE A 170 -5.62 -2.61 7.55
N TYR A 171 -6.61 -3.49 7.45
CA TYR A 171 -6.46 -4.94 7.54
C TYR A 171 -7.55 -5.67 6.79
N PHE A 172 -7.41 -6.99 6.65
CA PHE A 172 -8.38 -7.80 5.93
C PHE A 172 -8.49 -9.23 6.48
N ASP A 173 -9.70 -9.73 6.59
CA ASP A 173 -10.04 -11.03 7.18
C ASP A 173 -10.26 -12.15 6.15
N ASN A 174 -9.89 -11.94 4.90
CA ASN A 174 -10.17 -12.84 3.78
C ASN A 174 -11.67 -13.03 3.51
N GLY A 175 -12.50 -12.03 3.85
CA GLY A 175 -13.97 -12.07 3.71
C GLY A 175 -14.66 -13.03 4.68
N ALA A 176 -13.95 -13.54 5.68
CA ALA A 176 -14.44 -14.62 6.53
C ALA A 176 -15.48 -14.15 7.56
N SER A 177 -15.36 -12.92 8.09
CA SER A 177 -16.33 -12.38 9.07
C SER A 177 -17.60 -11.80 8.41
N GLY A 178 -17.56 -11.54 7.11
CA GLY A 178 -18.59 -10.79 6.39
C GLY A 178 -18.58 -9.27 6.61
N ASN A 179 -17.65 -8.75 7.45
CA ASN A 179 -17.52 -7.31 7.70
C ASN A 179 -16.76 -6.61 6.59
N PHE A 180 -15.94 -7.35 5.85
CA PHE A 180 -15.14 -6.84 4.74
C PHE A 180 -15.66 -7.38 3.41
N SER A 181 -15.72 -6.52 2.42
CA SER A 181 -16.23 -6.82 1.09
C SER A 181 -15.32 -6.27 0.00
N ASN A 182 -15.54 -6.70 -1.24
CA ASN A 182 -14.85 -6.10 -2.38
C ASN A 182 -15.18 -4.59 -2.51
N GLU A 183 -16.37 -4.16 -2.12
CA GLU A 183 -16.75 -2.74 -2.08
C GLU A 183 -15.93 -1.96 -1.05
N THR A 184 -15.64 -2.54 0.13
CA THR A 184 -14.76 -1.96 1.14
C THR A 184 -13.38 -1.67 0.57
N ASN A 185 -12.78 -2.66 -0.11
CA ASN A 185 -11.49 -2.51 -0.76
C ASN A 185 -11.53 -1.46 -1.87
N GLU A 186 -12.60 -1.43 -2.67
CA GLU A 186 -12.76 -0.44 -3.73
C GLU A 186 -12.88 0.98 -3.15
N LYS A 187 -13.55 1.16 -2.00
CA LYS A 187 -13.62 2.44 -1.30
C LYS A 187 -12.25 2.89 -0.79
N LEU A 188 -11.39 1.99 -0.34
CA LEU A 188 -9.99 2.33 -0.01
C LEU A 188 -9.22 2.81 -1.26
N ARG A 189 -9.46 2.21 -2.43
CA ARG A 189 -8.88 2.69 -3.70
C ARG A 189 -9.41 4.10 -4.06
N ALA A 190 -10.69 4.37 -3.77
CA ALA A 190 -11.25 5.70 -3.97
C ALA A 190 -10.61 6.74 -3.04
N VAL A 191 -10.31 6.39 -1.77
CA VAL A 191 -9.54 7.24 -0.85
C VAL A 191 -8.18 7.58 -1.44
N ALA A 192 -7.44 6.58 -1.93
CA ALA A 192 -6.13 6.78 -2.54
C ALA A 192 -6.20 7.65 -3.81
N ASP A 193 -7.20 7.40 -4.67
CA ASP A 193 -7.41 8.19 -5.90
C ASP A 193 -7.72 9.65 -5.59
N TYR A 194 -8.54 9.92 -4.57
CA TYR A 194 -8.83 11.28 -4.12
C TYR A 194 -7.55 11.99 -3.66
N LEU A 195 -6.77 11.36 -2.78
CA LEU A 195 -5.52 11.95 -2.28
C LEU A 195 -4.50 12.19 -3.39
N TYR A 196 -4.31 11.20 -4.26
CA TYR A 196 -3.39 11.29 -5.40
C TYR A 196 -3.75 12.44 -6.35
N THR A 197 -5.03 12.56 -6.71
CA THR A 197 -5.49 13.61 -7.64
C THR A 197 -5.43 15.01 -7.03
N HIS A 198 -5.37 15.11 -5.69
CA HIS A 198 -5.13 16.35 -4.96
C HIS A 198 -3.65 16.56 -4.57
N GLY A 199 -2.74 15.77 -5.14
CA GLY A 199 -1.30 15.88 -4.90
C GLY A 199 -0.88 15.62 -3.45
N GLN A 200 -1.67 14.82 -2.70
CA GLN A 200 -1.41 14.51 -1.30
C GLN A 200 -0.71 13.15 -1.17
N SER A 201 0.25 13.04 -0.26
CA SER A 201 0.82 11.77 0.19
C SER A 201 0.13 11.32 1.48
N PHE A 202 0.15 10.02 1.74
CA PHE A 202 -0.49 9.47 2.95
C PHE A 202 0.21 8.18 3.41
N TYR A 203 -0.08 7.79 4.66
CA TYR A 203 0.50 6.62 5.30
C TYR A 203 -0.59 5.61 5.61
N ILE A 204 -0.30 4.35 5.37
CA ILE A 204 -1.21 3.20 5.48
C ILE A 204 -0.77 2.41 6.71
N ALA A 205 -1.40 2.63 7.85
CA ALA A 205 -1.15 1.87 9.07
C ALA A 205 -1.80 0.48 8.93
N TRP A 206 -1.00 -0.45 8.37
CA TRP A 206 -1.43 -1.78 7.99
C TRP A 206 -1.12 -2.80 9.08
N ILE A 207 -2.14 -3.61 9.43
CA ILE A 207 -2.03 -4.75 10.33
C ILE A 207 -1.72 -5.97 9.47
N PRO A 208 -0.48 -6.50 9.47
CA PRO A 208 -0.07 -7.53 8.50
C PRO A 208 -0.76 -8.87 8.66
N PHE A 209 -1.06 -9.29 9.89
CA PHE A 209 -1.61 -10.59 10.17
C PHE A 209 -2.92 -10.47 10.93
N TYR A 210 -4.03 -10.72 10.24
CA TYR A 210 -5.36 -10.67 10.86
C TYR A 210 -5.68 -11.94 11.61
N LYS A 211 -6.23 -11.79 12.83
CA LYS A 211 -6.74 -12.87 13.66
C LYS A 211 -8.09 -12.51 14.28
N TYR A 212 -8.96 -13.50 14.32
CA TYR A 212 -10.19 -13.46 15.11
C TYR A 212 -10.44 -14.85 15.73
N PRO A 213 -9.80 -15.13 16.89
CA PRO A 213 -9.79 -16.47 17.49
C PRO A 213 -11.18 -17.00 17.83
N GLU A 214 -12.11 -16.15 18.25
CA GLU A 214 -13.50 -16.54 18.55
C GLU A 214 -14.22 -17.15 17.34
N MET A 215 -13.91 -16.65 16.13
CA MET A 215 -14.42 -17.18 14.87
C MET A 215 -13.49 -18.21 14.22
N GLY A 216 -12.34 -18.50 14.82
CA GLY A 216 -11.34 -19.38 14.22
C GLY A 216 -10.68 -18.81 12.96
N ILE A 217 -10.66 -17.49 12.79
CA ILE A 217 -10.12 -16.82 11.60
C ILE A 217 -8.65 -16.47 11.86
N GLU A 218 -7.79 -16.88 10.94
CA GLU A 218 -6.41 -16.43 10.82
C GLU A 218 -6.12 -16.18 9.33
N ASN A 219 -5.69 -14.96 8.98
CA ASN A 219 -5.39 -14.60 7.60
C ASN A 219 -3.92 -14.23 7.41
N ASP A 220 -3.13 -15.20 6.98
CA ASP A 220 -1.77 -15.01 6.48
C ASP A 220 -1.80 -14.87 4.95
N MET A 221 -1.71 -13.64 4.46
CA MET A 221 -1.77 -13.36 3.03
C MET A 221 -0.56 -13.90 2.24
N THR A 222 0.51 -14.31 2.92
CA THR A 222 1.67 -14.96 2.28
C THR A 222 1.41 -16.43 1.97
N GLN A 223 0.38 -17.02 2.58
CA GLN A 223 0.01 -18.43 2.46
C GLN A 223 -1.41 -18.63 1.92
N ASN A 224 -2.33 -17.74 2.25
CA ASN A 224 -3.74 -17.87 1.91
C ASN A 224 -4.05 -17.15 0.58
N PHE A 225 -3.87 -17.86 -0.54
CA PHE A 225 -4.16 -17.29 -1.85
C PHE A 225 -5.66 -17.46 -2.19
N SER A 226 -6.34 -16.34 -2.29
CA SER A 226 -7.77 -16.26 -2.60
C SER A 226 -8.08 -15.00 -3.39
N PHE A 227 -9.26 -14.93 -4.03
CA PHE A 227 -9.72 -13.71 -4.69
C PHE A 227 -9.93 -12.56 -3.70
N TYR A 228 -10.34 -12.87 -2.47
CA TYR A 228 -10.49 -11.88 -1.42
C TYR A 228 -9.15 -11.25 -1.03
N ASN A 229 -8.14 -12.07 -0.76
CA ASN A 229 -6.79 -11.58 -0.45
C ASN A 229 -6.14 -10.90 -1.66
N ALA A 230 -6.39 -11.38 -2.87
CA ALA A 230 -5.86 -10.75 -4.09
C ALA A 230 -6.47 -9.36 -4.32
N ASP A 231 -7.75 -9.15 -4.03
CA ASP A 231 -8.39 -7.82 -4.06
C ASP A 231 -7.76 -6.87 -3.03
N PHE A 232 -7.52 -7.35 -1.81
CA PHE A 232 -6.88 -6.53 -0.78
C PHE A 232 -5.42 -6.20 -1.12
N LEU A 233 -4.64 -7.17 -1.61
CA LEU A 233 -3.26 -6.92 -2.06
C LEU A 233 -3.21 -5.99 -3.28
N TYR A 234 -4.15 -6.14 -4.24
CA TYR A 234 -4.35 -5.17 -5.32
C TYR A 234 -4.62 -3.77 -4.77
N THR A 235 -5.45 -3.67 -3.73
CA THR A 235 -5.77 -2.39 -3.08
C THR A 235 -4.55 -1.77 -2.41
N LEU A 236 -3.73 -2.55 -1.72
CA LEU A 236 -2.47 -2.05 -1.15
C LEU A 236 -1.48 -1.61 -2.24
N ASP A 237 -1.32 -2.40 -3.32
CA ASP A 237 -0.49 -2.00 -4.47
C ASP A 237 -1.00 -0.70 -5.09
N TYR A 238 -2.35 -0.56 -5.22
CA TYR A 238 -2.98 0.65 -5.73
C TYR A 238 -2.73 1.87 -4.83
N MET A 239 -2.92 1.73 -3.52
CA MET A 239 -2.68 2.80 -2.56
C MET A 239 -1.20 3.24 -2.58
N VAL A 240 -0.26 2.29 -2.62
CA VAL A 240 1.19 2.58 -2.70
C VAL A 240 1.55 3.26 -4.03
N GLY A 241 0.98 2.82 -5.15
CA GLY A 241 1.16 3.46 -6.46
C GLY A 241 0.57 4.87 -6.55
N HIS A 242 -0.32 5.23 -5.62
CA HIS A 242 -1.01 6.52 -5.55
C HIS A 242 -0.55 7.37 -4.35
N ASN A 243 0.75 7.47 -4.12
CA ASN A 243 1.42 8.24 -3.05
C ASN A 243 1.19 7.74 -1.62
N GLY A 244 0.78 6.48 -1.45
CA GLY A 244 0.67 5.85 -0.14
C GLY A 244 1.98 5.19 0.31
N HIS A 245 2.27 5.21 1.61
CA HIS A 245 3.44 4.58 2.22
C HIS A 245 3.00 3.61 3.31
N ILE A 246 3.57 2.40 3.33
CA ILE A 246 3.22 1.39 4.34
C ILE A 246 3.84 1.75 5.70
N VAL A 247 3.00 1.69 6.73
CA VAL A 247 3.40 1.71 8.14
C VAL A 247 2.96 0.39 8.76
N LEU A 248 3.87 -0.34 9.38
CA LEU A 248 3.53 -1.55 10.10
C LEU A 248 2.85 -1.19 11.42
N HIS A 249 1.54 -1.48 11.53
CA HIS A 249 0.71 -1.16 12.69
C HIS A 249 0.62 -2.35 13.66
N GLY A 250 1.71 -2.59 14.36
CA GLY A 250 1.91 -3.83 15.09
C GLY A 250 2.14 -5.04 14.18
N TYR A 251 1.81 -6.23 14.65
CA TYR A 251 1.79 -7.47 13.89
C TYR A 251 0.36 -8.01 13.72
N THR A 252 -0.39 -8.08 14.82
CA THR A 252 -1.79 -8.55 14.83
C THR A 252 -2.75 -7.54 15.42
N HIS A 253 -2.27 -6.49 16.04
CA HIS A 253 -3.08 -5.48 16.74
C HIS A 253 -4.17 -6.13 17.61
N GLN A 254 -3.77 -7.00 18.54
CA GLN A 254 -4.70 -7.72 19.41
C GLN A 254 -4.33 -7.54 20.89
N GLU A 255 -5.32 -7.30 21.73
CA GLU A 255 -5.17 -7.52 23.15
C GLU A 255 -5.49 -9.01 23.45
N LYS A 256 -4.47 -9.79 23.84
CA LYS A 256 -4.62 -11.23 24.13
C LYS A 256 -5.21 -12.01 22.93
N ASN A 257 -6.44 -12.52 23.11
CA ASN A 257 -7.16 -13.32 22.11
C ASN A 257 -8.38 -12.58 21.52
N THR A 258 -8.36 -11.24 21.51
CA THR A 258 -9.40 -10.45 20.84
C THR A 258 -9.27 -10.52 19.32
N GLN A 259 -10.20 -9.92 18.61
CA GLN A 259 -10.10 -9.66 17.18
C GLN A 259 -8.96 -8.66 16.89
N SER A 260 -8.26 -8.80 15.77
CA SER A 260 -7.33 -7.78 15.25
C SER A 260 -8.02 -6.43 15.09
N GLY A 261 -7.31 -5.34 15.40
CA GLY A 261 -7.87 -3.98 15.45
C GLY A 261 -8.58 -3.67 16.77
N VAL A 262 -8.59 -4.59 17.75
CA VAL A 262 -9.24 -4.38 19.06
C VAL A 262 -8.22 -4.52 20.19
N GLY A 263 -8.11 -3.45 20.99
CA GLY A 263 -7.24 -3.39 22.15
C GLY A 263 -5.76 -3.20 21.81
N THR A 264 -4.92 -3.33 22.82
CA THR A 264 -3.48 -3.02 22.72
C THR A 264 -2.63 -4.28 22.53
N GLU A 265 -1.83 -4.32 21.48
CA GLU A 265 -0.86 -5.42 21.27
C GLU A 265 0.36 -5.29 22.19
N PHE A 266 0.76 -4.07 22.49
CA PHE A 266 1.92 -3.68 23.29
C PHE A 266 1.50 -2.96 24.57
N GLY A 267 2.46 -2.42 25.32
CA GLY A 267 2.22 -1.67 26.56
C GLY A 267 2.51 -2.49 27.80
N ALA A 268 2.24 -1.91 28.97
CA ALA A 268 2.58 -2.52 30.26
C ALA A 268 1.82 -3.82 30.58
N ASN A 269 0.62 -3.98 30.01
CA ASN A 269 -0.27 -5.11 30.26
C ASN A 269 -0.17 -6.21 29.19
N THR A 270 0.75 -6.09 28.21
CA THR A 270 0.93 -7.13 27.18
C THR A 270 1.37 -8.45 27.84
N PRO A 271 0.86 -9.61 27.37
CA PRO A 271 1.32 -10.90 27.86
C PRO A 271 2.69 -11.31 27.28
N PHE A 272 3.23 -10.55 26.31
CA PHE A 272 4.43 -10.93 25.58
C PHE A 272 5.71 -10.51 26.29
N SER A 273 6.69 -11.42 26.36
CA SER A 273 8.06 -11.14 26.78
C SER A 273 8.76 -10.22 25.75
N ALA A 274 9.86 -9.59 26.14
CA ALA A 274 10.68 -8.77 25.24
C ALA A 274 11.13 -9.52 23.97
N LYS A 275 11.44 -10.82 24.10
CA LYS A 275 11.80 -11.68 22.96
C LYS A 275 10.61 -11.89 22.02
N GLU A 276 9.43 -12.13 22.54
CA GLU A 276 8.22 -12.31 21.73
C GLU A 276 7.82 -11.01 21.02
N ILE A 277 7.99 -9.87 21.68
CA ILE A 277 7.77 -8.55 21.07
C ILE A 277 8.71 -8.32 19.89
N ASP A 278 10.00 -8.59 20.06
CA ASP A 278 10.98 -8.52 18.96
C ASP A 278 10.59 -9.46 17.82
N GLN A 279 10.22 -10.71 18.13
CA GLN A 279 9.77 -11.68 17.13
C GLN A 279 8.50 -11.23 16.39
N ARG A 280 7.56 -10.55 17.06
CA ARG A 280 6.34 -10.02 16.42
C ARG A 280 6.69 -8.91 15.44
N MET A 281 7.56 -7.98 15.82
CA MET A 281 8.04 -6.91 14.93
C MET A 281 8.78 -7.49 13.71
N GLN A 282 9.64 -8.51 13.93
CA GLN A 282 10.32 -9.20 12.83
C GLN A 282 9.34 -9.93 11.90
N LYS A 283 8.29 -10.58 12.43
CA LYS A 283 7.26 -11.23 11.61
C LYS A 283 6.47 -10.23 10.77
N ALA A 284 6.13 -9.06 11.34
CA ALA A 284 5.48 -7.99 10.57
C ALA A 284 6.34 -7.57 9.38
N LYS A 285 7.64 -7.35 9.61
CA LYS A 285 8.62 -7.05 8.55
C LYS A 285 8.73 -8.16 7.51
N GLN A 286 8.82 -9.40 7.96
CA GLN A 286 8.92 -10.56 7.06
C GLN A 286 7.69 -10.68 6.14
N MET A 287 6.47 -10.44 6.67
CA MET A 287 5.26 -10.43 5.85
C MET A 287 5.27 -9.28 4.83
N ALA A 288 5.63 -8.06 5.26
CA ALA A 288 5.74 -6.93 4.35
C ALA A 288 6.73 -7.22 3.21
N ASN A 289 7.93 -7.71 3.55
CA ASN A 289 8.94 -8.07 2.56
C ASN A 289 8.50 -9.21 1.63
N ALA A 290 7.89 -10.27 2.17
CA ALA A 290 7.39 -11.39 1.37
C ALA A 290 6.31 -10.96 0.36
N LEU A 291 5.53 -9.93 0.71
CA LEU A 291 4.53 -9.32 -0.16
C LEU A 291 5.08 -8.15 -1.01
N GLY A 292 6.37 -7.81 -0.86
CA GLY A 292 7.06 -6.76 -1.61
C GLY A 292 6.68 -5.34 -1.23
N PHE A 293 6.31 -5.13 0.04
CA PHE A 293 6.05 -3.81 0.63
C PHE A 293 7.22 -3.30 1.47
N GLU A 294 7.25 -2.00 1.72
CA GLU A 294 8.18 -1.36 2.64
C GLU A 294 7.96 -1.84 4.08
N ASP A 295 9.06 -1.95 4.86
CA ASP A 295 9.05 -2.55 6.19
C ASP A 295 9.78 -1.72 7.25
N HIS A 296 10.13 -0.47 6.93
CA HIS A 296 11.01 0.35 7.77
C HIS A 296 10.28 1.37 8.65
N ILE A 297 8.96 1.56 8.45
CA ILE A 297 8.11 2.47 9.23
C ILE A 297 7.22 1.67 10.16
N PHE A 298 7.12 2.08 11.42
CA PHE A 298 6.36 1.38 12.45
C PHE A 298 5.53 2.34 13.29
N GLU A 299 4.40 1.83 13.77
CA GLU A 299 3.56 2.46 14.76
C GLU A 299 3.11 1.45 15.81
N PHE A 300 3.14 1.87 17.08
CA PHE A 300 2.54 1.10 18.16
C PHE A 300 1.02 1.30 18.16
N PRO A 301 0.20 0.23 18.01
CA PRO A 301 -1.24 0.32 18.16
C PRO A 301 -1.65 1.05 19.43
N HIS A 302 -2.58 2.00 19.29
CA HIS A 302 -3.02 2.91 20.37
C HIS A 302 -1.89 3.69 21.05
N TYR A 303 -0.71 3.84 20.44
CA TYR A 303 0.47 4.44 21.08
C TYR A 303 0.84 3.77 22.43
N ALA A 304 0.44 2.51 22.61
CA ALA A 304 0.69 1.76 23.84
C ALA A 304 2.04 1.04 23.75
N PHE A 305 3.00 1.48 24.58
CA PHE A 305 4.32 0.86 24.66
C PHE A 305 4.97 1.09 26.03
N THR A 306 6.03 0.35 26.32
CA THR A 306 6.98 0.61 27.40
C THR A 306 8.30 1.08 26.82
N GLU A 307 9.17 1.67 27.65
CA GLU A 307 10.52 2.09 27.26
C GLU A 307 11.34 0.92 26.67
N ASP A 308 11.16 -0.32 27.22
CA ASP A 308 11.84 -1.51 26.71
C ASP A 308 11.33 -1.91 25.33
N GLN A 309 10.03 -1.81 25.10
CA GLN A 309 9.40 -2.08 23.80
C GLN A 309 9.82 -1.04 22.75
N LEU A 310 9.91 0.24 23.15
CA LEU A 310 10.43 1.29 22.28
C LEU A 310 11.89 1.00 21.87
N ARG A 311 12.73 0.55 22.82
CA ARG A 311 14.12 0.13 22.51
C ARG A 311 14.19 -1.04 21.52
N ILE A 312 13.19 -1.91 21.52
CA ILE A 312 13.09 -3.00 20.52
C ILE A 312 12.69 -2.43 19.17
N ALA A 313 11.68 -1.54 19.11
CA ALA A 313 11.28 -0.89 17.87
C ALA A 313 12.43 -0.09 17.24
N GLU A 314 13.19 0.65 18.04
CA GLU A 314 14.37 1.41 17.61
C GLU A 314 15.47 0.54 16.96
N LYS A 315 15.53 -0.76 17.25
CA LYS A 315 16.45 -1.70 16.60
C LYS A 315 15.92 -2.20 15.25
N ASN A 316 14.61 -2.22 15.09
CA ASN A 316 13.94 -2.84 13.96
C ASN A 316 13.54 -1.85 12.86
N PHE A 317 13.27 -0.59 13.20
CA PHE A 317 12.67 0.40 12.30
C PHE A 317 13.50 1.67 12.21
N ASP A 318 13.42 2.35 11.06
CA ASP A 318 14.11 3.61 10.80
C ASP A 318 13.20 4.82 11.06
N VAL A 319 11.87 4.61 11.01
CA VAL A 319 10.86 5.62 11.30
C VAL A 319 9.85 5.05 12.29
N ILE A 320 9.56 5.79 13.35
CA ILE A 320 8.60 5.40 14.38
C ILE A 320 7.57 6.53 14.55
N TYR A 321 6.29 6.23 14.26
CA TYR A 321 5.18 7.15 14.53
C TYR A 321 4.90 7.23 16.01
N GLN A 322 5.70 8.03 16.70
CA GLN A 322 5.64 8.27 18.13
C GLN A 322 6.41 9.55 18.48
N GLN A 323 5.93 10.29 19.47
CA GLN A 323 6.73 11.36 20.08
C GLN A 323 7.99 10.76 20.72
N TYR A 324 9.16 11.30 20.42
CA TYR A 324 10.37 10.88 21.12
C TYR A 324 10.26 11.17 22.61
N THR A 325 10.46 10.15 23.46
CA THR A 325 10.21 10.25 24.92
C THR A 325 11.14 11.23 25.64
N LYS A 326 12.30 11.56 25.06
CA LYS A 326 13.27 12.53 25.58
C LYS A 326 13.32 13.83 24.77
N ALA A 327 12.31 14.06 23.92
CA ALA A 327 12.25 15.28 23.12
C ALA A 327 12.25 16.52 23.98
N LYS A 328 13.05 17.51 23.61
CA LYS A 328 13.06 18.83 24.24
C LYS A 328 11.85 19.67 23.87
N LYS A 329 11.29 19.40 22.70
CA LYS A 329 10.11 20.07 22.15
C LYS A 329 9.08 19.03 21.72
N VAL A 330 7.90 19.12 22.31
CA VAL A 330 6.77 18.25 22.00
C VAL A 330 6.16 18.64 20.66
N GLY A 331 5.70 17.64 19.89
CA GLY A 331 4.97 17.86 18.63
C GLY A 331 5.84 18.10 17.41
N ARG A 332 7.15 17.91 17.48
CA ARG A 332 8.07 18.02 16.34
C ARG A 332 8.60 16.67 15.90
N ALA A 333 8.81 16.51 14.61
CA ALA A 333 9.63 15.44 14.09
C ALA A 333 11.05 15.55 14.64
N GLU A 334 11.67 14.43 15.02
CA GLU A 334 13.00 14.44 15.63
C GLU A 334 13.85 13.27 15.12
N TRP A 335 15.02 13.59 14.57
CA TRP A 335 16.03 12.61 14.21
C TRP A 335 16.89 12.29 15.43
N VAL A 336 16.98 11.03 15.78
CA VAL A 336 17.73 10.56 16.95
C VAL A 336 18.79 9.55 16.51
N ARG A 337 20.06 9.83 16.82
CA ARG A 337 21.15 8.90 16.54
C ARG A 337 21.34 7.94 17.73
N LYS A 338 21.19 6.63 17.49
CA LYS A 338 21.37 5.56 18.46
C LYS A 338 22.11 4.38 17.83
N GLY A 339 23.19 3.92 18.48
CA GLY A 339 23.92 2.72 18.03
C GLY A 339 24.44 2.79 16.59
N GLY A 340 24.74 3.98 16.08
CA GLY A 340 25.17 4.20 14.70
C GLY A 340 24.05 4.28 13.66
N ARG A 341 22.78 4.15 14.06
CA ARG A 341 21.60 4.35 13.22
C ARG A 341 20.97 5.72 13.49
N GLU A 342 20.36 6.28 12.49
CA GLU A 342 19.45 7.43 12.61
C GLU A 342 18.01 6.95 12.57
N ILE A 343 17.20 7.39 13.52
CA ILE A 343 15.81 7.01 13.65
C ILE A 343 14.97 8.29 13.69
N LEU A 344 13.98 8.37 12.82
CA LEU A 344 13.04 9.46 12.78
C LEU A 344 11.83 9.16 13.68
N PHE A 345 11.54 10.05 14.61
CA PHE A 345 10.33 10.01 15.44
C PHE A 345 9.33 11.03 14.91
N LEU A 346 8.10 10.56 14.65
CA LEU A 346 7.02 11.36 14.08
C LEU A 346 5.85 11.45 15.07
N PRO A 347 5.68 12.57 15.79
CA PRO A 347 4.51 12.78 16.64
C PRO A 347 3.27 13.07 15.82
N THR A 348 2.10 12.93 16.43
CA THR A 348 0.80 13.24 15.85
C THR A 348 0.05 14.30 16.65
N PRO A 349 0.47 15.58 16.60
CA PRO A 349 -0.08 16.63 17.45
C PRO A 349 -1.55 16.95 17.21
N LEU A 350 -2.05 16.78 15.99
CA LEU A 350 -3.48 16.95 15.68
C LEU A 350 -4.32 15.81 16.23
N GLY A 351 -3.70 14.66 16.51
CA GLY A 351 -4.34 13.50 17.10
C GLY A 351 -5.22 12.73 16.14
N TYR A 352 -6.26 12.12 16.67
CA TYR A 352 -7.23 11.27 16.01
C TYR A 352 -8.51 12.05 15.67
N VAL A 353 -9.15 11.72 14.56
CA VAL A 353 -10.53 12.14 14.25
C VAL A 353 -11.49 11.07 14.76
N PRO A 354 -12.11 11.24 15.93
CA PRO A 354 -12.88 10.17 16.56
C PRO A 354 -14.30 10.04 15.97
N SER A 355 -14.87 11.15 15.50
CA SER A 355 -16.21 11.19 14.90
C SER A 355 -16.38 12.43 14.02
N MET A 356 -17.46 12.44 13.24
CA MET A 356 -17.84 13.60 12.43
C MET A 356 -18.22 14.82 13.29
N GLU A 357 -18.77 14.59 14.47
CA GLU A 357 -19.15 15.66 15.41
C GLU A 357 -17.93 16.36 15.99
N GLU A 358 -16.82 15.64 16.19
CA GLU A 358 -15.57 16.17 16.73
C GLU A 358 -14.64 16.75 15.67
N LEU A 359 -14.87 16.45 14.40
CA LEU A 359 -14.06 16.92 13.27
C LEU A 359 -13.86 18.47 13.28
N PRO A 360 -14.88 19.31 13.51
CA PRO A 360 -14.68 20.76 13.55
C PRO A 360 -13.60 21.22 14.54
N GLY A 361 -13.56 20.62 15.73
CA GLY A 361 -12.53 20.91 16.73
C GLY A 361 -11.13 20.46 16.30
N VAL A 362 -11.03 19.37 15.56
CA VAL A 362 -9.77 18.91 14.97
C VAL A 362 -9.31 19.86 13.86
N LEU A 363 -10.23 20.31 13.00
CA LEU A 363 -9.92 21.25 11.91
C LEU A 363 -9.44 22.62 12.46
N GLU A 364 -10.00 23.09 13.58
CA GLU A 364 -9.55 24.33 14.24
C GLU A 364 -8.11 24.21 14.75
N LYS A 365 -7.70 23.05 15.25
CA LYS A 365 -6.33 22.81 15.71
C LYS A 365 -5.29 22.98 14.59
N ILE A 366 -5.64 22.78 13.32
CA ILE A 366 -4.72 22.98 12.20
C ILE A 366 -4.17 24.40 12.17
N ASP A 367 -5.00 25.41 12.46
CA ASP A 367 -4.58 26.81 12.51
C ASP A 367 -3.99 27.23 13.87
N THR A 368 -4.42 26.59 14.96
CA THR A 368 -4.10 27.03 16.32
C THR A 368 -2.88 26.34 16.94
N LEU A 369 -2.43 25.21 16.41
CA LEU A 369 -1.17 24.58 16.81
C LEU A 369 0.01 25.55 16.60
N PRO A 370 1.02 25.57 17.50
CA PRO A 370 2.27 26.29 17.28
C PRO A 370 2.86 25.98 15.90
N GLU A 371 3.43 26.99 15.23
CA GLU A 371 3.97 26.81 13.85
C GLU A 371 5.07 25.76 13.76
N ASP A 372 5.80 25.58 14.84
CA ASP A 372 6.91 24.63 14.93
C ASP A 372 6.47 23.19 15.24
N GLN A 373 5.16 22.94 15.43
CA GLN A 373 4.64 21.59 15.59
C GLN A 373 4.17 21.00 14.26
N LEU A 374 4.39 19.71 14.10
CA LEU A 374 4.04 18.95 12.90
C LEU A 374 2.50 18.88 12.75
N ARG A 375 1.98 19.19 11.55
CA ARG A 375 0.57 18.96 11.20
C ARG A 375 0.38 17.50 10.82
N SER A 376 0.47 16.61 11.81
CA SER A 376 0.27 15.17 11.65
C SER A 376 -1.05 14.76 12.31
N ILE A 377 -1.84 13.99 11.55
CA ILE A 377 -3.19 13.56 11.89
C ILE A 377 -3.46 12.14 11.42
N PHE A 378 -4.40 11.44 12.04
CA PHE A 378 -4.89 10.17 11.55
C PHE A 378 -6.41 10.03 11.69
N PHE A 379 -6.98 9.16 10.86
CA PHE A 379 -8.36 8.71 10.99
C PHE A 379 -8.54 7.31 10.40
N HIS A 380 -9.65 6.67 10.73
CA HIS A 380 -10.02 5.38 10.16
C HIS A 380 -10.86 5.58 8.88
N PRO A 381 -10.43 5.15 7.70
CA PRO A 381 -11.13 5.42 6.43
C PRO A 381 -12.57 4.91 6.39
N PHE A 382 -12.91 3.88 7.16
CA PHE A 382 -14.26 3.34 7.23
C PHE A 382 -15.31 4.38 7.68
N MET A 383 -14.89 5.46 8.37
CA MET A 383 -15.78 6.57 8.75
C MET A 383 -16.38 7.27 7.52
N ASP A 384 -15.64 7.28 6.41
CA ASP A 384 -16.07 7.92 5.17
C ASP A 384 -16.75 6.97 4.18
N PHE A 385 -16.84 5.66 4.46
CA PHE A 385 -17.34 4.69 3.47
C PHE A 385 -18.79 4.93 3.03
N THR A 386 -19.62 5.54 3.88
CA THR A 386 -20.97 5.95 3.51
C THR A 386 -21.01 7.23 2.66
N LYS A 387 -19.92 7.97 2.59
CA LYS A 387 -19.74 9.22 1.86
C LYS A 387 -19.04 9.01 0.51
N ILE A 388 -18.65 7.78 0.21
CA ILE A 388 -17.99 7.39 -1.04
C ILE A 388 -18.99 6.68 -1.93
N HIS A 389 -19.17 7.20 -3.14
CA HIS A 389 -20.08 6.64 -4.13
C HIS A 389 -19.30 6.06 -5.31
N LEU A 390 -19.53 4.78 -5.53
CA LEU A 390 -18.91 3.99 -6.60
C LEU A 390 -19.93 3.81 -7.72
N THR A 391 -19.69 4.39 -8.90
CA THR A 391 -20.67 4.39 -9.99
C THR A 391 -20.04 3.91 -11.29
N THR A 392 -20.76 3.05 -12.03
CA THR A 392 -20.40 2.70 -13.40
C THR A 392 -21.39 3.37 -14.36
N THR A 393 -20.88 4.16 -15.29
CA THR A 393 -21.71 4.81 -16.29
C THR A 393 -22.19 3.80 -17.35
N THR A 394 -23.22 4.16 -18.12
CA THR A 394 -23.68 3.34 -19.25
C THR A 394 -22.65 3.17 -20.37
N LYS A 395 -21.57 3.98 -20.36
CA LYS A 395 -20.43 3.88 -21.27
C LYS A 395 -19.32 2.97 -20.74
N GLY A 396 -19.53 2.35 -19.55
CA GLY A 396 -18.53 1.49 -18.93
C GLY A 396 -17.37 2.25 -18.28
N GLU A 397 -17.59 3.50 -17.84
CA GLU A 397 -16.62 4.25 -17.03
C GLU A 397 -16.92 4.05 -15.55
N ARG A 398 -15.93 3.57 -14.77
CA ARG A 398 -15.99 3.50 -13.30
C ARG A 398 -15.53 4.82 -12.71
N THR A 399 -16.33 5.37 -11.78
CA THR A 399 -16.07 6.67 -11.15
C THR A 399 -16.23 6.56 -9.65
N TYR A 400 -15.40 7.34 -8.94
CA TYR A 400 -15.43 7.52 -7.50
C TYR A 400 -15.79 8.97 -7.21
N THR A 401 -16.79 9.19 -6.36
CA THR A 401 -17.16 10.53 -5.92
C THR A 401 -17.33 10.55 -4.41
N TYR A 402 -17.10 11.73 -3.83
CA TYR A 402 -17.20 11.96 -2.40
C TYR A 402 -18.24 13.02 -2.09
N ASP A 403 -18.93 12.83 -0.97
CA ASP A 403 -19.69 13.91 -0.37
C ASP A 403 -18.74 14.97 0.21
N SER A 404 -19.06 16.24 0.05
CA SER A 404 -18.22 17.35 0.52
C SER A 404 -18.09 17.42 2.05
N ASP A 405 -18.97 16.75 2.78
CA ASP A 405 -18.97 16.66 4.23
C ASP A 405 -18.20 15.42 4.76
N SER A 406 -17.49 14.67 3.92
CA SER A 406 -16.62 13.58 4.37
C SER A 406 -15.42 14.11 5.16
N VAL A 407 -14.87 13.26 6.05
CA VAL A 407 -13.67 13.58 6.85
C VAL A 407 -12.51 13.93 5.93
N LEU A 408 -12.25 13.10 4.92
CA LEU A 408 -11.10 13.26 4.02
C LEU A 408 -11.17 14.58 3.24
N VAL A 409 -12.34 14.88 2.64
CA VAL A 409 -12.51 16.11 1.86
C VAL A 409 -12.29 17.34 2.74
N GLN A 410 -12.91 17.38 3.92
CA GLN A 410 -12.78 18.50 4.84
C GLN A 410 -11.34 18.67 5.36
N LEU A 411 -10.62 17.56 5.65
CA LEU A 411 -9.21 17.60 6.05
C LEU A 411 -8.33 18.17 4.96
N VAL A 412 -8.42 17.64 3.73
CA VAL A 412 -7.60 18.09 2.59
C VAL A 412 -7.87 19.55 2.27
N GLU A 413 -9.14 19.96 2.20
CA GLU A 413 -9.50 21.35 1.97
C GLU A 413 -9.00 22.28 3.07
N LYS A 414 -9.12 21.87 4.32
CA LYS A 414 -8.67 22.69 5.46
C LYS A 414 -7.16 22.83 5.48
N MET A 415 -6.41 21.75 5.28
CA MET A 415 -4.95 21.78 5.16
C MET A 415 -4.53 22.73 4.05
N THR A 416 -5.08 22.56 2.86
CA THR A 416 -4.77 23.41 1.69
C THR A 416 -5.07 24.88 1.96
N ARG A 417 -6.23 25.21 2.53
CA ARG A 417 -6.59 26.62 2.87
C ARG A 417 -5.68 27.22 3.93
N SER A 418 -5.12 26.38 4.83
CA SER A 418 -4.17 26.83 5.86
C SER A 418 -2.71 26.84 5.38
N GLY A 419 -2.46 26.60 4.07
CA GLY A 419 -1.13 26.61 3.48
C GLY A 419 -0.30 25.35 3.73
N TYR A 420 -0.95 24.21 3.99
CA TYR A 420 -0.31 22.91 4.20
C TYR A 420 -0.72 21.90 3.12
N ALA A 421 0.18 20.96 2.83
CA ALA A 421 -0.13 19.74 2.09
C ALA A 421 0.34 18.51 2.88
N PHE A 422 -0.37 17.40 2.74
CA PHE A 422 0.11 16.12 3.20
C PHE A 422 1.24 15.63 2.30
N SER A 423 2.38 15.37 2.87
CA SER A 423 3.64 15.14 2.16
C SER A 423 4.31 13.84 2.58
N ASP A 424 5.28 13.42 1.80
CA ASP A 424 6.22 12.38 2.17
C ASP A 424 7.18 12.87 3.28
N ILE A 425 7.60 11.95 4.16
CA ILE A 425 8.61 12.22 5.21
C ILE A 425 9.97 12.62 4.63
N GLU A 426 10.30 12.20 3.41
CA GLU A 426 11.53 12.62 2.73
C GLU A 426 11.58 14.14 2.50
N HIS A 427 10.42 14.80 2.51
CA HIS A 427 10.29 16.23 2.33
C HIS A 427 10.12 17.00 3.66
N LEU A 428 10.20 16.32 4.82
CA LEU A 428 10.27 17.01 6.11
C LEU A 428 11.68 17.58 6.29
N GLU A 429 11.78 18.90 6.41
CA GLU A 429 13.05 19.57 6.71
C GLU A 429 13.56 19.17 8.10
N GLU A 430 14.90 19.11 8.29
CA GLU A 430 15.56 18.85 9.57
C GLU A 430 15.31 19.97 10.61
#